data_672ad981daacf32e7f14f02800f97d53
#
_entry.id   672ad981daacf32e7f14f02800f97d53
#
_cell.length_a   1.000
_cell.length_b   1.000
_cell.length_c   1.000
_cell.angle_alpha   90.00
_cell.angle_beta   90.00
_cell.angle_gamma   90.00
#
_symmetry.space_group_name_H-M   'P 1'
#
loop_
_entity.id
_entity.type
_entity.pdbx_description
1 polymer ?
#
loop_
_entity_poly.entity_id
_entity_poly.type
_entity_poly.pdbx_seq_one_letter_code
_entity_poly.pdbx_strand_id
1 'polypeptide(L)'
;MQKKNLDVFNDSHIKVPFVLPEITNEDKKAIMSTLNQNLLTDGPKLRIFEKEFAKFTGAKYAIGVSNATAALHLSLKAIGIKKGDEVIVPDLTFVASANAILVSGATPVIVDISKEDYNISISSIENSINKKT
;
A
#
# COMPACT_ATOMS: atom_id res chain seq x y z
N MET A 1 -7.03 -36.05 -5.08
CA MET A 1 -7.59 -34.81 -4.50
C MET A 1 -7.78 -33.82 -5.64
N GLN A 2 -9.02 -33.70 -6.16
CA GLN A 2 -9.35 -32.79 -7.26
C GLN A 2 -9.21 -31.34 -6.77
N LYS A 3 -8.40 -30.55 -7.47
CA LYS A 3 -8.36 -29.09 -7.31
C LYS A 3 -9.75 -28.55 -7.67
N LYS A 4 -10.55 -28.17 -6.68
CA LYS A 4 -11.66 -27.25 -6.91
C LYS A 4 -11.01 -25.91 -7.29
N ASN A 5 -11.04 -25.57 -8.57
CA ASN A 5 -10.79 -24.22 -9.03
C ASN A 5 -11.79 -23.32 -8.32
N LEU A 6 -11.30 -22.43 -7.50
CA LEU A 6 -12.06 -21.30 -7.02
C LEU A 6 -12.20 -20.31 -8.18
N ASP A 7 -13.12 -20.63 -9.09
CA ASP A 7 -13.54 -19.72 -10.19
C ASP A 7 -14.42 -18.58 -9.64
N VAL A 8 -14.00 -17.95 -8.56
CA VAL A 8 -14.75 -16.84 -7.94
C VAL A 8 -14.74 -15.60 -8.84
N PHE A 9 -13.87 -15.57 -9.87
CA PHE A 9 -13.72 -14.44 -10.80
C PHE A 9 -13.82 -14.83 -12.27
N ASN A 10 -14.26 -16.03 -12.60
CA ASN A 10 -14.50 -16.42 -13.99
C ASN A 10 -15.91 -16.00 -14.43
N ASP A 11 -16.19 -14.70 -14.30
CA ASP A 11 -17.34 -14.10 -14.98
C ASP A 11 -16.94 -13.83 -16.43
N SER A 12 -17.45 -14.68 -17.32
CA SER A 12 -17.22 -14.58 -18.77
C SER A 12 -17.63 -13.23 -19.39
N HIS A 13 -18.29 -12.37 -18.62
CA HIS A 13 -18.68 -11.01 -19.00
C HIS A 13 -17.63 -9.94 -18.65
N ILE A 14 -16.65 -10.22 -17.78
CA ILE A 14 -15.59 -9.27 -17.44
C ILE A 14 -14.52 -9.29 -18.51
N LYS A 15 -14.53 -8.29 -19.40
CA LYS A 15 -13.53 -8.13 -20.45
C LYS A 15 -12.19 -7.58 -19.95
N VAL A 16 -12.21 -6.82 -18.86
CA VAL A 16 -11.02 -6.21 -18.23
C VAL A 16 -11.06 -6.54 -16.75
N PRO A 17 -10.21 -7.44 -16.26
CA PRO A 17 -10.16 -7.78 -14.85
C PRO A 17 -9.59 -6.59 -14.05
N PHE A 18 -10.14 -6.36 -12.86
CA PHE A 18 -9.66 -5.32 -11.95
C PHE A 18 -8.23 -5.61 -11.44
N VAL A 19 -7.93 -6.87 -11.20
CA VAL A 19 -6.61 -7.34 -10.77
C VAL A 19 -6.27 -8.62 -11.53
N LEU A 20 -5.10 -8.65 -12.13
CA LEU A 20 -4.55 -9.84 -12.77
C LEU A 20 -3.07 -9.98 -12.34
N PRO A 21 -2.79 -10.66 -11.22
CA PRO A 21 -1.41 -10.85 -10.78
C PRO A 21 -0.68 -11.81 -11.74
N GLU A 22 0.45 -11.39 -12.24
CA GLU A 22 1.36 -12.23 -13.02
C GLU A 22 2.40 -12.85 -12.09
N ILE A 23 2.40 -14.17 -12.00
CA ILE A 23 3.39 -14.94 -11.23
C ILE A 23 4.20 -15.80 -12.19
N THR A 24 5.44 -15.43 -12.39
CA THR A 24 6.36 -16.10 -13.32
C THR A 24 6.96 -17.38 -12.71
N ASN A 25 7.66 -18.16 -13.53
CA ASN A 25 8.40 -19.30 -13.04
C ASN A 25 9.62 -18.90 -12.20
N GLU A 26 10.18 -17.73 -12.46
CA GLU A 26 11.27 -17.12 -11.68
C GLU A 26 10.77 -16.76 -10.26
N ASP A 27 9.58 -16.20 -10.13
CA ASP A 27 8.95 -15.90 -8.84
C ASP A 27 8.74 -17.18 -8.02
N LYS A 28 8.22 -18.23 -8.66
CA LYS A 28 8.03 -19.54 -8.02
C LYS A 28 9.35 -20.13 -7.52
N LYS A 29 10.41 -20.07 -8.33
CA LYS A 29 11.76 -20.54 -7.94
C LYS A 29 12.33 -19.71 -6.78
N ALA A 30 12.15 -18.39 -6.79
CA ALA A 30 12.59 -17.50 -5.73
C ALA A 30 11.90 -17.80 -4.39
N ILE A 31 10.58 -18.03 -4.42
CA ILE A 31 9.81 -18.43 -3.25
C ILE A 31 10.29 -19.77 -2.71
N MET A 32 10.43 -20.79 -3.56
CA MET A 32 10.90 -22.11 -3.16
C MET A 32 12.31 -22.07 -2.58
N SER A 33 13.20 -21.29 -3.17
CA SER A 33 14.57 -21.06 -2.65
C SER A 33 14.55 -20.41 -1.26
N THR A 34 13.60 -19.52 -1.01
CA THR A 34 13.47 -18.85 0.30
C THR A 34 12.94 -19.81 1.37
N LEU A 35 11.94 -20.64 1.03
CA LEU A 35 11.38 -21.63 1.95
C LEU A 35 12.40 -22.68 2.41
N ASN A 36 13.45 -22.92 1.63
CA ASN A 36 14.55 -23.83 1.99
C ASN A 36 15.60 -23.19 2.91
N GLN A 37 15.42 -21.94 3.34
CA GLN A 37 16.33 -21.26 4.26
C GLN A 37 15.94 -21.48 5.72
N ASN A 38 16.91 -21.46 6.61
CA ASN A 38 16.68 -21.64 8.05
C ASN A 38 16.03 -20.42 8.71
N LEU A 39 16.07 -19.24 8.07
CA LEU A 39 15.54 -17.98 8.60
C LEU A 39 14.55 -17.39 7.61
N LEU A 40 13.25 -17.54 7.92
CA LEU A 40 12.16 -17.03 7.09
C LEU A 40 11.67 -15.63 7.50
N THR A 41 11.74 -15.31 8.79
CA THR A 41 11.33 -14.02 9.34
C THR A 41 12.56 -13.12 9.48
N ASP A 42 12.45 -11.89 8.99
CA ASP A 42 13.55 -10.90 9.03
C ASP A 42 14.88 -11.45 8.42
N GLY A 43 14.72 -12.28 7.41
CA GLY A 43 15.83 -13.00 6.77
C GLY A 43 16.60 -12.17 5.74
N PRO A 44 17.66 -12.77 5.14
CA PRO A 44 18.54 -12.09 4.17
C PRO A 44 17.80 -11.53 2.96
N LYS A 45 16.70 -12.16 2.53
CA LYS A 45 15.89 -11.69 1.39
C LYS A 45 15.24 -10.35 1.65
N LEU A 46 14.77 -10.09 2.88
CA LEU A 46 14.23 -8.80 3.26
C LEU A 46 15.30 -7.71 3.16
N ARG A 47 16.50 -7.95 3.65
CA ARG A 47 17.61 -6.99 3.59
C ARG A 47 18.03 -6.66 2.15
N ILE A 48 18.03 -7.66 1.28
CA ILE A 48 18.29 -7.47 -0.16
C ILE A 48 17.17 -6.62 -0.77
N PHE A 49 15.92 -6.93 -0.47
CA PHE A 49 14.77 -6.18 -0.97
C PHE A 49 14.83 -4.70 -0.54
N GLU A 50 15.03 -4.43 0.75
CA GLU A 50 15.15 -3.07 1.29
C GLU A 50 16.25 -2.28 0.58
N LYS A 51 17.42 -2.89 0.39
CA LYS A 51 18.56 -2.25 -0.29
C LYS A 51 18.24 -1.93 -1.76
N GLU A 52 17.72 -2.90 -2.50
CA GLU A 52 17.41 -2.73 -3.93
C GLU A 52 16.25 -1.75 -4.13
N PHE A 53 15.24 -1.78 -3.26
CA PHE A 53 14.13 -0.84 -3.33
C PHE A 53 14.56 0.59 -3.01
N ALA A 54 15.39 0.79 -1.98
CA ALA A 54 15.98 2.10 -1.69
C ALA A 54 16.78 2.64 -2.88
N LYS A 55 17.61 1.79 -3.52
CA LYS A 55 18.36 2.15 -4.72
C LYS A 55 17.43 2.51 -5.88
N PHE A 56 16.38 1.72 -6.12
CA PHE A 56 15.42 1.95 -7.22
C PHE A 56 14.68 3.28 -7.07
N THR A 57 14.26 3.62 -5.86
CA THR A 57 13.51 4.86 -5.58
C THR A 57 14.40 6.08 -5.35
N GLY A 58 15.73 5.90 -5.23
CA GLY A 58 16.65 6.97 -4.85
C GLY A 58 16.58 7.36 -3.37
N ALA A 59 15.83 6.62 -2.56
CA ALA A 59 15.72 6.85 -1.12
C ALA A 59 17.00 6.39 -0.40
N LYS A 60 17.32 7.05 0.73
CA LYS A 60 18.47 6.65 1.55
C LYS A 60 18.24 5.30 2.25
N TYR A 61 17.00 5.03 2.63
CA TYR A 61 16.59 3.82 3.33
C TYR A 61 15.24 3.33 2.80
N ALA A 62 15.01 2.03 2.86
CA ALA A 62 13.72 1.39 2.74
C ALA A 62 13.55 0.40 3.88
N ILE A 63 12.33 0.27 4.37
CA ILE A 63 11.98 -0.61 5.49
C ILE A 63 10.81 -1.50 5.04
N GLY A 64 11.03 -2.81 5.06
CA GLY A 64 9.99 -3.77 4.75
C GLY A 64 9.00 -3.91 5.91
N VAL A 65 7.73 -3.92 5.57
CA VAL A 65 6.61 -4.12 6.50
C VAL A 65 5.65 -5.17 5.97
N SER A 66 4.72 -5.62 6.78
CA SER A 66 3.83 -6.74 6.44
C SER A 66 2.89 -6.46 5.25
N ASN A 67 2.49 -5.22 5.05
CA ASN A 67 1.61 -4.77 3.95
C ASN A 67 1.58 -3.25 3.85
N ALA A 68 0.97 -2.74 2.77
CA ALA A 68 0.86 -1.29 2.52
C ALA A 68 0.05 -0.54 3.59
N THR A 69 -0.97 -1.16 4.18
CA THR A 69 -1.75 -0.54 5.28
C THR A 69 -0.86 -0.28 6.50
N ALA A 70 -0.01 -1.24 6.85
CA ALA A 70 0.97 -1.06 7.92
C ALA A 70 2.00 0.03 7.56
N ALA A 71 2.44 0.10 6.30
CA ALA A 71 3.34 1.14 5.82
C ALA A 71 2.74 2.54 5.99
N LEU A 72 1.50 2.74 5.57
CA LEU A 72 0.78 4.01 5.72
C LEU A 72 0.66 4.42 7.20
N HIS A 73 0.22 3.51 8.05
CA HIS A 73 0.08 3.77 9.49
C HIS A 73 1.44 4.13 10.14
N LEU A 74 2.47 3.33 9.89
CA LEU A 74 3.80 3.56 10.45
C LEU A 74 4.42 4.87 9.94
N SER A 75 4.18 5.23 8.67
CA SER A 75 4.64 6.51 8.11
C SER A 75 4.01 7.68 8.82
N LEU A 76 2.68 7.66 9.05
CA LEU A 76 1.98 8.71 9.80
C LEU A 76 2.52 8.81 11.24
N LYS A 77 2.75 7.67 11.90
CA LYS A 77 3.34 7.67 13.26
C LYS A 77 4.76 8.20 13.27
N ALA A 78 5.57 7.87 12.27
CA ALA A 78 6.97 8.30 12.18
C ALA A 78 7.12 9.82 12.02
N ILE A 79 6.19 10.48 11.32
CA ILE A 79 6.16 11.95 11.20
C ILE A 79 5.45 12.65 12.35
N GLY A 80 4.98 11.89 13.34
CA GLY A 80 4.44 12.44 14.59
C GLY A 80 2.93 12.70 14.60
N ILE A 81 2.18 12.20 13.60
CA ILE A 81 0.71 12.32 13.53
C ILE A 81 0.06 11.71 14.79
N LYS A 82 -0.85 12.45 15.40
CA LYS A 82 -1.49 12.13 16.67
C LYS A 82 -2.93 12.64 16.74
N LYS A 83 -3.58 12.37 17.85
CA LYS A 83 -4.93 12.88 18.15
C LYS A 83 -4.97 14.41 18.10
N GLY A 84 -5.91 14.94 17.37
CA GLY A 84 -6.13 16.38 17.15
C GLY A 84 -5.59 16.88 15.83
N ASP A 85 -4.71 16.11 15.15
CA ASP A 85 -4.24 16.42 13.80
C ASP A 85 -5.29 16.01 12.75
N GLU A 86 -5.23 16.64 11.60
CA GLU A 86 -6.05 16.36 10.43
C GLU A 86 -5.15 15.95 9.27
N VAL A 87 -5.54 14.89 8.56
CA VAL A 87 -4.80 14.40 7.39
C VAL A 87 -5.73 14.35 6.19
N ILE A 88 -5.38 15.08 5.14
CA ILE A 88 -6.15 15.16 3.91
C ILE A 88 -5.98 13.86 3.13
N VAL A 89 -7.08 13.32 2.62
CA VAL A 89 -7.13 12.07 1.86
C VAL A 89 -8.18 12.18 0.75
N PRO A 90 -7.92 11.65 -0.47
CA PRO A 90 -8.92 11.67 -1.54
C PRO A 90 -10.08 10.73 -1.22
N ASP A 91 -11.28 11.04 -1.74
CA ASP A 91 -12.46 10.18 -1.62
C ASP A 91 -12.39 8.93 -2.51
N LEU A 92 -11.72 9.01 -3.66
CA LEU A 92 -11.44 7.86 -4.51
C LEU A 92 -10.08 7.25 -4.16
N THR A 93 -10.08 6.31 -3.25
CA THR A 93 -8.88 5.57 -2.82
C THR A 93 -9.26 4.24 -2.19
N PHE A 94 -8.27 3.37 -2.01
CA PHE A 94 -8.49 2.18 -1.18
C PHE A 94 -8.70 2.58 0.27
N VAL A 95 -9.67 1.97 0.94
CA VAL A 95 -10.10 2.32 2.31
C VAL A 95 -8.95 2.38 3.33
N ALA A 96 -7.84 1.66 3.09
CA ALA A 96 -6.67 1.70 3.95
C ALA A 96 -6.07 3.10 4.11
N SER A 97 -6.22 3.99 3.12
CA SER A 97 -5.72 5.37 3.19
C SER A 97 -6.39 6.14 4.33
N ALA A 98 -7.71 6.09 4.41
CA ALA A 98 -8.46 6.73 5.50
C ALA A 98 -8.30 5.98 6.84
N ASN A 99 -8.30 4.64 6.81
CA ASN A 99 -8.16 3.82 8.01
C ASN A 99 -6.81 4.04 8.70
N ALA A 100 -5.72 4.19 7.95
CA ALA A 100 -4.40 4.46 8.52
C ALA A 100 -4.39 5.78 9.32
N ILE A 101 -5.13 6.79 8.87
CA ILE A 101 -5.29 8.07 9.58
C ILE A 101 -6.05 7.85 10.89
N LEU A 102 -7.20 7.16 10.83
CA LEU A 102 -8.02 6.87 12.02
C LEU A 102 -7.24 6.07 13.07
N VAL A 103 -6.53 5.03 12.65
CA VAL A 103 -5.72 4.19 13.56
C VAL A 103 -4.54 4.97 14.15
N SER A 104 -4.05 5.99 13.43
CA SER A 104 -3.04 6.91 13.97
C SER A 104 -3.58 7.86 15.04
N GLY A 105 -4.89 7.93 15.21
CA GLY A 105 -5.59 8.81 16.15
C GLY A 105 -5.95 10.16 15.59
N ALA A 106 -5.64 10.44 14.33
CA ALA A 106 -5.97 11.68 13.62
C ALA A 106 -7.36 11.62 12.95
N THR A 107 -7.79 12.73 12.43
CA THR A 107 -9.06 12.87 11.70
C THR A 107 -8.80 12.89 10.19
N PRO A 108 -9.37 11.99 9.39
CA PRO A 108 -9.29 12.08 7.93
C PRO A 108 -10.17 13.24 7.42
N VAL A 109 -9.59 14.10 6.61
CA VAL A 109 -10.31 15.15 5.86
C VAL A 109 -10.44 14.65 4.43
N ILE A 110 -11.63 14.17 4.10
CA ILE A 110 -11.90 13.61 2.76
C ILE A 110 -12.14 14.78 1.80
N VAL A 111 -11.41 14.75 0.67
CA VAL A 111 -11.50 15.79 -0.36
C VAL A 111 -11.72 15.16 -1.74
N ASP A 112 -12.27 15.96 -2.66
CA ASP A 112 -12.61 15.52 -4.00
C ASP A 112 -11.35 15.25 -4.85
N ILE A 113 -11.55 14.52 -5.95
CA ILE A 113 -10.55 14.20 -6.96
C ILE A 113 -10.72 15.10 -8.20
N SER A 114 -9.65 15.18 -9.01
CA SER A 114 -9.71 15.75 -10.36
C SER A 114 -10.45 14.78 -11.30
N LYS A 115 -11.33 15.32 -12.13
CA LYS A 115 -12.03 14.54 -13.17
C LYS A 115 -11.14 14.17 -14.35
N GLU A 116 -9.98 14.80 -14.47
CA GLU A 116 -9.07 14.64 -15.61
C GLU A 116 -8.19 13.38 -15.44
N ASP A 117 -7.70 13.13 -14.24
CA ASP A 117 -6.71 12.08 -13.97
C ASP A 117 -7.04 11.22 -12.75
N TYR A 118 -8.17 11.51 -12.08
CA TYR A 118 -8.64 10.82 -10.87
C TYR A 118 -7.68 10.89 -9.68
N ASN A 119 -6.69 11.77 -9.72
CA ASN A 119 -5.85 12.07 -8.57
C ASN A 119 -6.53 13.07 -7.64
N ILE A 120 -6.01 13.21 -6.42
CA ILE A 120 -6.50 14.20 -5.45
C ILE A 120 -6.48 15.61 -6.04
N SER A 121 -7.58 16.36 -5.89
CA SER A 121 -7.69 17.71 -6.41
C SER A 121 -6.84 18.70 -5.61
N ILE A 122 -5.95 19.41 -6.29
CA ILE A 122 -5.07 20.42 -5.67
C ILE A 122 -5.92 21.55 -5.05
N SER A 123 -6.93 22.03 -5.74
CA SER A 123 -7.83 23.07 -5.21
C SER A 123 -8.60 22.59 -3.96
N SER A 124 -8.99 21.32 -3.93
CA SER A 124 -9.65 20.72 -2.75
C SER A 124 -8.67 20.59 -1.58
N ILE A 125 -7.40 20.29 -1.83
CA ILE A 125 -6.35 20.31 -0.80
C ILE A 125 -6.21 21.73 -0.24
N GLU A 126 -5.99 22.73 -1.10
CA GLU A 126 -5.77 24.13 -0.69
C GLU A 126 -6.90 24.66 0.16
N ASN A 127 -8.16 24.36 -0.21
CA ASN A 127 -9.36 24.77 0.54
C ASN A 127 -9.51 24.03 1.88
N SER A 128 -8.82 22.92 2.08
CA SER A 128 -8.96 22.08 3.29
C SER A 128 -7.81 22.25 4.27
N ILE A 129 -6.72 22.91 3.86
CA ILE A 129 -5.57 23.15 4.73
C ILE A 129 -5.94 24.12 5.85
N ASN A 130 -5.61 23.75 7.08
CA ASN A 130 -5.80 24.58 8.25
C ASN A 130 -4.67 24.31 9.29
N LYS A 131 -4.79 24.92 10.49
CA LYS A 131 -3.76 24.81 11.53
C LYS A 131 -3.59 23.41 12.13
N LYS A 132 -4.47 22.45 11.82
CA LYS A 132 -4.40 21.07 12.30
C LYS A 132 -3.89 20.11 11.22
N THR A 133 -3.76 20.59 9.96
CA THR A 133 -3.29 19.80 8.81
C THR A 133 -1.80 19.54 8.90
#